data_7123aa349ce17212e2dd47e6c98cb2a7
#
_entry.id   7123aa349ce17212e2dd47e6c98cb2a7
#
_cell.length_a   1.000
_cell.length_b   1.000
_cell.length_c   1.000
_cell.angle_alpha   90.00
_cell.angle_beta   90.00
_cell.angle_gamma   90.00
#
_symmetry.space_group_name_H-M   'P 1'
#
loop_
_entity.id
_entity.type
_entity.pdbx_description
1 polymer ?
#
loop_
_entity_poly.entity_id
_entity_poly.type
_entity_poly.pdbx_seq_one_letter_code
_entity_poly.pdbx_strand_id
1 'polypeptide(L)'
;MVQLKQAVRNLSVDSHLSSSEIFNRVIKEVQEFLFRQGGFSAANWGDVLIDCINIWVTEHPNLFKLYHFLNHILILLQTKRKDELSSTEALAYVRDYIEFWEPVANKVTNNFIDAVDLNDASVLLHGDNVLIHQLFKKLADYGVKPNIYQTVTRPTMEGKNQAKILAGLGFDVSYIEDVTVGKFVSLIDVFISGADGIRKNHFINKAGTLMISLACERFKKPHYVLCDSRNIMNEAESSPELIRKLTAEPPKNADAMWAFPPNGVVPISYYYDTTPSNIIDKFVLEFGVFDPEQIEELDVSYPVSSLLDISY
;
A
#
# COMPACT_ATOMS: atom_id res chain seq x y z
N MET A 1 12.05 14.47 19.95
CA MET A 1 11.36 13.34 20.61
C MET A 1 9.85 13.50 20.67
N VAL A 2 9.31 14.53 21.32
CA VAL A 2 7.85 14.76 21.43
C VAL A 2 7.17 14.89 20.06
N GLN A 3 7.81 15.56 19.10
CA GLN A 3 7.25 15.79 17.76
C GLN A 3 7.08 14.51 16.94
N LEU A 4 8.05 13.60 16.95
CA LEU A 4 7.93 12.33 16.21
C LEU A 4 6.79 11.47 16.80
N LYS A 5 6.73 11.31 18.14
CA LYS A 5 5.62 10.59 18.79
C LYS A 5 4.25 11.23 18.52
N GLN A 6 4.19 12.55 18.36
CA GLN A 6 2.95 13.23 17.98
C GLN A 6 2.60 13.01 16.51
N ALA A 7 3.58 13.03 15.59
CA ALA A 7 3.37 12.72 14.19
C ALA A 7 2.86 11.29 13.99
N VAL A 8 3.41 10.30 14.72
CA VAL A 8 2.92 8.92 14.74
C VAL A 8 1.43 8.87 15.08
N ARG A 9 1.04 9.50 16.19
CA ARG A 9 -0.36 9.52 16.65
C ARG A 9 -1.30 10.21 15.65
N ASN A 10 -0.86 11.32 15.05
CA ASN A 10 -1.68 12.05 14.08
C ASN A 10 -1.95 11.22 12.82
N LEU A 11 -0.97 10.44 12.35
CA LEU A 11 -1.14 9.54 11.20
C LEU A 11 -2.09 8.38 11.50
N SER A 12 -2.08 7.88 12.74
CA SER A 12 -2.97 6.79 13.17
C SER A 12 -4.45 7.19 13.23
N VAL A 13 -4.74 8.47 13.39
CA VAL A 13 -6.12 9.00 13.52
C VAL A 13 -6.70 9.47 12.19
N ASP A 14 -5.86 9.75 11.18
CA ASP A 14 -6.31 10.31 9.90
C ASP A 14 -6.88 9.22 8.99
N SER A 15 -8.19 9.05 9.02
CA SER A 15 -8.93 8.03 8.26
C SER A 15 -9.05 8.30 6.76
N HIS A 16 -8.55 9.45 6.28
CA HIS A 16 -8.70 9.89 4.89
C HIS A 16 -7.45 9.69 4.04
N LEU A 17 -6.35 9.22 4.64
CA LEU A 17 -5.10 9.01 3.94
C LEU A 17 -5.09 7.68 3.19
N SER A 18 -4.65 7.71 1.94
CA SER A 18 -4.32 6.50 1.20
C SER A 18 -3.06 5.83 1.76
N SER A 19 -2.88 4.54 1.48
CA SER A 19 -1.68 3.78 1.86
C SER A 19 -0.40 4.45 1.36
N SER A 20 -0.44 5.02 0.16
CA SER A 20 0.67 5.75 -0.45
C SER A 20 0.98 7.06 0.28
N GLU A 21 -0.04 7.79 0.72
CA GLU A 21 0.14 9.02 1.50
C GLU A 21 0.72 8.73 2.87
N ILE A 22 0.24 7.68 3.55
CA ILE A 22 0.80 7.21 4.83
C ILE A 22 2.28 6.88 4.66
N PHE A 23 2.63 6.08 3.66
CA PHE A 23 4.00 5.70 3.37
C PHE A 23 4.91 6.92 3.16
N ASN A 24 4.50 7.86 2.31
CA ASN A 24 5.27 9.07 2.01
C ASN A 24 5.43 9.98 3.23
N ARG A 25 4.39 10.12 4.06
CA ARG A 25 4.47 10.92 5.30
C ARG A 25 5.41 10.29 6.31
N VAL A 26 5.38 8.96 6.50
CA VAL A 26 6.30 8.27 7.42
C VAL A 26 7.75 8.44 6.97
N ILE A 27 8.04 8.27 5.67
CA ILE A 27 9.40 8.54 5.13
C ILE A 27 9.85 9.96 5.50
N LYS A 28 9.01 10.96 5.23
CA LYS A 28 9.31 12.36 5.52
C LYS A 28 9.57 12.59 7.01
N GLU A 29 8.71 12.05 7.88
CA GLU A 29 8.88 12.18 9.33
C GLU A 29 10.19 11.55 9.83
N VAL A 30 10.57 10.38 9.29
CA VAL A 30 11.85 9.73 9.60
C VAL A 30 13.03 10.59 9.14
N GLN A 31 13.00 11.10 7.91
CA GLN A 31 14.06 11.95 7.38
C GLN A 31 14.20 13.25 8.19
N GLU A 32 13.10 13.93 8.50
CA GLU A 32 13.11 15.15 9.31
C GLU A 32 13.60 14.88 10.74
N PHE A 33 13.18 13.75 11.33
CA PHE A 33 13.65 13.34 12.65
C PHE A 33 15.17 13.16 12.67
N LEU A 34 15.74 12.38 11.75
CA LEU A 34 17.16 12.11 11.64
C LEU A 34 17.96 13.39 11.36
N PHE A 35 17.45 14.24 10.47
CA PHE A 35 18.08 15.53 10.16
C PHE A 35 18.20 16.42 11.41
N ARG A 36 17.15 16.50 12.23
CA ARG A 36 17.13 17.30 13.47
C ARG A 36 18.08 16.78 14.55
N GLN A 37 18.58 15.52 14.44
CA GLN A 37 19.57 15.00 15.39
C GLN A 37 20.98 15.59 15.18
N GLY A 38 21.24 16.30 14.08
CA GLY A 38 22.45 17.11 13.88
C GLY A 38 23.76 16.33 13.94
N GLY A 39 23.78 15.04 13.55
CA GLY A 39 24.94 14.18 13.56
C GLY A 39 25.20 13.43 14.88
N PHE A 40 24.36 13.58 15.90
CA PHE A 40 24.48 12.80 17.14
C PHE A 40 24.37 11.28 16.88
N SER A 41 25.01 10.49 17.74
CA SER A 41 24.98 9.03 17.67
C SER A 41 23.61 8.47 18.03
N ALA A 42 23.31 7.24 17.55
CA ALA A 42 22.08 6.53 17.82
C ALA A 42 21.85 6.23 19.31
N ALA A 43 22.89 6.30 20.14
CA ALA A 43 22.75 6.23 21.59
C ALA A 43 21.79 7.31 22.15
N ASN A 44 21.61 8.44 21.44
CA ASN A 44 20.77 9.54 21.87
C ASN A 44 19.34 9.49 21.30
N TRP A 45 19.11 8.82 20.18
CA TRP A 45 17.84 8.88 19.43
C TRP A 45 17.31 7.52 18.98
N GLY A 46 18.17 6.48 18.95
CA GLY A 46 17.83 5.18 18.35
C GLY A 46 16.62 4.51 18.99
N ASP A 47 16.55 4.48 20.33
CA ASP A 47 15.46 3.85 21.05
C ASP A 47 14.11 4.55 20.78
N VAL A 48 14.12 5.89 20.67
CA VAL A 48 12.90 6.64 20.32
C VAL A 48 12.42 6.33 18.91
N LEU A 49 13.34 6.13 17.97
CA LEU A 49 12.98 5.76 16.60
C LEU A 49 12.44 4.34 16.55
N ILE A 50 13.06 3.39 17.28
CA ILE A 50 12.57 2.01 17.41
C ILE A 50 11.13 1.99 17.96
N ASP A 51 10.88 2.70 19.06
CA ASP A 51 9.54 2.82 19.64
C ASP A 51 8.50 3.34 18.61
N CYS A 52 8.86 4.42 17.89
CA CYS A 52 7.96 5.00 16.88
C CYS A 52 7.70 4.03 15.71
N ILE A 53 8.73 3.30 15.26
CA ILE A 53 8.60 2.28 14.20
C ILE A 53 7.63 1.18 14.65
N ASN A 54 7.77 0.68 15.87
CA ASN A 54 6.89 -0.36 16.38
C ASN A 54 5.43 0.11 16.50
N ILE A 55 5.20 1.38 16.87
CA ILE A 55 3.86 1.96 16.85
C ILE A 55 3.32 2.02 15.42
N TRP A 56 4.08 2.54 14.43
CA TRP A 56 3.62 2.62 13.05
C TRP A 56 3.27 1.24 12.46
N VAL A 57 4.08 0.22 12.70
CA VAL A 57 3.80 -1.16 12.26
C VAL A 57 2.52 -1.70 12.90
N THR A 58 2.27 -1.36 14.18
CA THR A 58 1.08 -1.81 14.89
C THR A 58 -0.19 -1.12 14.40
N GLU A 59 -0.12 0.19 14.12
CA GLU A 59 -1.27 0.98 13.67
C GLU A 59 -1.64 0.73 12.19
N HIS A 60 -0.64 0.33 11.38
CA HIS A 60 -0.81 0.09 9.95
C HIS A 60 -0.34 -1.32 9.52
N PRO A 61 -0.92 -2.38 10.10
CA PRO A 61 -0.40 -3.74 9.93
C PRO A 61 -0.48 -4.24 8.49
N ASN A 62 -1.46 -3.82 7.71
CA ASN A 62 -1.69 -4.31 6.34
C ASN A 62 -0.82 -3.61 5.28
N LEU A 63 0.00 -2.62 5.67
CA LEU A 63 0.87 -1.88 4.74
C LEU A 63 2.26 -2.51 4.66
N PHE A 64 2.41 -3.59 3.88
CA PHE A 64 3.68 -4.33 3.82
C PHE A 64 4.83 -3.51 3.26
N LYS A 65 4.57 -2.61 2.34
CA LYS A 65 5.56 -1.67 1.82
C LYS A 65 6.09 -0.73 2.91
N LEU A 66 5.20 -0.25 3.78
CA LEU A 66 5.60 0.53 4.96
C LEU A 66 6.42 -0.33 5.93
N TYR A 67 5.94 -1.54 6.23
CA TYR A 67 6.67 -2.49 7.05
C TYR A 67 8.08 -2.77 6.48
N HIS A 68 8.21 -3.03 5.18
CA HIS A 68 9.49 -3.28 4.53
C HIS A 68 10.48 -2.11 4.74
N PHE A 69 10.03 -0.86 4.56
CA PHE A 69 10.84 0.33 4.80
C PHE A 69 11.27 0.46 6.27
N LEU A 70 10.31 0.29 7.19
CA LEU A 70 10.59 0.43 8.62
C LEU A 70 11.51 -0.69 9.14
N ASN A 71 11.30 -1.92 8.68
CA ASN A 71 12.19 -3.05 8.96
C ASN A 71 13.60 -2.80 8.45
N HIS A 72 13.78 -2.18 7.28
CA HIS A 72 15.09 -1.81 6.74
C HIS A 72 15.86 -0.88 7.69
N ILE A 73 15.17 0.08 8.32
CA ILE A 73 15.77 0.97 9.34
C ILE A 73 16.10 0.20 10.61
N LEU A 74 15.23 -0.70 11.06
CA LEU A 74 15.49 -1.53 12.24
C LEU A 74 16.71 -2.43 12.04
N ILE A 75 16.92 -2.99 10.85
CA ILE A 75 18.12 -3.76 10.51
C ILE A 75 19.40 -2.90 10.66
N LEU A 76 19.39 -1.65 10.20
CA LEU A 76 20.51 -0.74 10.41
C LEU A 76 20.80 -0.55 11.91
N LEU A 77 19.76 -0.27 12.70
CA LEU A 77 19.88 -0.05 14.15
C LEU A 77 20.30 -1.32 14.93
N GLN A 78 19.99 -2.49 14.39
CA GLN A 78 20.38 -3.78 14.95
C GLN A 78 21.84 -4.15 14.64
N THR A 79 22.32 -3.86 13.42
CA THR A 79 23.62 -4.29 12.92
C THR A 79 24.75 -3.33 13.26
N LYS A 80 24.45 -2.06 13.48
CA LYS A 80 25.41 -1.03 13.86
C LYS A 80 25.41 -0.79 15.38
N ARG A 81 26.56 -0.54 15.94
CA ARG A 81 26.64 -0.11 17.34
C ARG A 81 26.02 1.29 17.47
N LYS A 82 25.18 1.50 18.49
CA LYS A 82 24.47 2.78 18.71
C LYS A 82 25.40 3.97 18.94
N ASP A 83 26.57 3.75 19.53
CA ASP A 83 27.59 4.78 19.77
C ASP A 83 28.38 5.16 18.49
N GLU A 84 28.42 4.28 17.51
CA GLU A 84 29.13 4.46 16.24
C GLU A 84 28.23 4.97 15.10
N LEU A 85 26.93 4.69 15.13
CA LEU A 85 25.98 5.13 14.09
C LEU A 85 25.53 6.58 14.32
N SER A 86 25.92 7.50 13.46
CA SER A 86 25.44 8.87 13.46
C SER A 86 24.08 9.01 12.76
N SER A 87 23.32 10.07 13.11
CA SER A 87 22.07 10.37 12.42
C SER A 87 22.29 10.78 10.96
N THR A 88 23.47 11.29 10.61
CA THR A 88 23.84 11.61 9.22
C THR A 88 24.00 10.34 8.38
N GLU A 89 24.66 9.30 8.91
CA GLU A 89 24.77 8.00 8.25
C GLU A 89 23.40 7.32 8.13
N ALA A 90 22.58 7.36 9.18
CA ALA A 90 21.23 6.82 9.13
C ALA A 90 20.35 7.55 8.09
N LEU A 91 20.49 8.86 7.97
CA LEU A 91 19.79 9.65 6.96
C LEU A 91 20.26 9.30 5.53
N ALA A 92 21.57 9.09 5.33
CA ALA A 92 22.11 8.62 4.06
C ALA A 92 21.53 7.24 3.69
N TYR A 93 21.50 6.30 4.64
CA TYR A 93 20.92 4.97 4.46
C TYR A 93 19.43 5.00 4.06
N VAL A 94 18.66 5.93 4.64
CA VAL A 94 17.25 6.15 4.24
C VAL A 94 17.16 6.71 2.81
N ARG A 95 18.07 7.63 2.42
CA ARG A 95 18.10 8.17 1.06
C ARG A 95 18.46 7.09 0.03
N ASP A 96 19.48 6.27 0.32
CA ASP A 96 19.89 5.15 -0.54
C ASP A 96 18.71 4.18 -0.78
N TYR A 97 17.92 3.90 0.26
CA TYR A 97 16.69 3.12 0.10
C TYR A 97 15.70 3.76 -0.86
N ILE A 98 15.45 5.07 -0.72
CA ILE A 98 14.51 5.80 -1.58
C ILE A 98 14.99 5.79 -3.03
N GLU A 99 16.26 6.11 -3.26
CA GLU A 99 16.88 6.13 -4.60
C GLU A 99 16.88 4.75 -5.27
N PHE A 100 17.13 3.68 -4.51
CA PHE A 100 17.05 2.31 -5.02
C PHE A 100 15.65 1.95 -5.52
N TRP A 101 14.61 2.38 -4.81
CA TRP A 101 13.22 2.06 -5.13
C TRP A 101 12.53 3.04 -6.09
N GLU A 102 13.12 4.20 -6.36
CA GLU A 102 12.54 5.21 -7.25
C GLU A 102 12.22 4.65 -8.66
N PRO A 103 13.11 3.90 -9.35
CA PRO A 103 12.84 3.42 -10.70
C PRO A 103 11.84 2.26 -10.78
N VAL A 104 11.49 1.65 -9.66
CA VAL A 104 10.66 0.43 -9.62
C VAL A 104 9.27 0.68 -10.19
N ALA A 105 8.64 1.80 -9.84
CA ALA A 105 7.33 2.15 -10.35
C ALA A 105 7.30 2.31 -11.89
N ASN A 106 8.40 2.79 -12.49
CA ASN A 106 8.54 2.85 -13.94
C ASN A 106 8.60 1.45 -14.58
N LYS A 107 9.28 0.49 -13.93
CA LYS A 107 9.36 -0.89 -14.42
C LYS A 107 7.98 -1.57 -14.35
N VAL A 108 7.27 -1.46 -13.23
CA VAL A 108 5.91 -2.02 -13.07
C VAL A 108 4.97 -1.48 -14.15
N THR A 109 4.94 -0.16 -14.34
CA THR A 109 4.04 0.45 -15.32
C THR A 109 4.41 0.12 -16.76
N ASN A 110 5.70 -0.04 -17.10
CA ASN A 110 6.12 -0.53 -18.41
C ASN A 110 5.67 -1.96 -18.65
N ASN A 111 5.90 -2.86 -17.68
CA ASN A 111 5.49 -4.27 -17.78
C ASN A 111 3.96 -4.39 -18.01
N PHE A 112 3.17 -3.51 -17.37
CA PHE A 112 1.74 -3.47 -17.61
C PHE A 112 1.40 -3.00 -19.04
N ILE A 113 2.00 -1.89 -19.51
CA ILE A 113 1.75 -1.33 -20.84
C ILE A 113 2.15 -2.32 -21.95
N ASP A 114 3.25 -3.06 -21.75
CA ASP A 114 3.70 -4.09 -22.69
C ASP A 114 2.76 -5.31 -22.75
N ALA A 115 2.01 -5.56 -21.68
CA ALA A 115 1.11 -6.72 -21.56
C ALA A 115 -0.35 -6.42 -21.91
N VAL A 116 -0.81 -5.18 -21.77
CA VAL A 116 -2.24 -4.81 -21.84
C VAL A 116 -2.44 -3.59 -22.73
N ASP A 117 -3.16 -3.77 -23.83
CA ASP A 117 -3.58 -2.65 -24.66
C ASP A 117 -4.84 -2.00 -24.07
N LEU A 118 -4.74 -0.70 -23.78
CA LEU A 118 -5.86 0.10 -23.26
C LEU A 118 -6.42 1.09 -24.28
N ASN A 119 -6.08 0.99 -25.57
CA ASN A 119 -6.71 1.81 -26.59
C ASN A 119 -8.21 1.50 -26.66
N ASP A 120 -9.03 2.56 -26.59
CA ASP A 120 -10.51 2.47 -26.60
C ASP A 120 -11.11 1.56 -25.51
N ALA A 121 -10.32 1.13 -24.52
CA ALA A 121 -10.77 0.26 -23.43
C ALA A 121 -11.58 1.01 -22.38
N SER A 122 -12.41 0.27 -21.65
CA SER A 122 -13.11 0.72 -20.45
C SER A 122 -12.48 0.08 -19.22
N VAL A 123 -11.94 0.89 -18.33
CA VAL A 123 -11.14 0.46 -17.17
C VAL A 123 -11.90 0.74 -15.88
N LEU A 124 -12.02 -0.26 -15.01
CA LEU A 124 -12.49 -0.07 -13.63
C LEU A 124 -11.27 0.09 -12.71
N LEU A 125 -11.35 1.05 -11.81
CA LEU A 125 -10.35 1.32 -10.78
C LEU A 125 -10.99 1.36 -9.39
N HIS A 126 -10.24 0.89 -8.37
CA HIS A 126 -10.64 0.92 -6.97
C HIS A 126 -9.45 1.25 -6.08
N GLY A 127 -9.64 2.16 -5.12
CA GLY A 127 -8.58 2.68 -4.27
C GLY A 127 -7.92 3.94 -4.83
N ASP A 128 -6.80 4.30 -4.21
CA ASP A 128 -5.89 5.37 -4.62
C ASP A 128 -4.45 4.81 -4.59
N ASN A 129 -3.80 4.71 -5.76
CA ASN A 129 -2.51 4.04 -5.88
C ASN A 129 -1.55 4.80 -6.80
N VAL A 130 -0.33 5.07 -6.29
CA VAL A 130 0.72 5.80 -7.02
C VAL A 130 1.15 5.08 -8.30
N LEU A 131 1.16 3.73 -8.36
CA LEU A 131 1.49 3.00 -9.57
C LEU A 131 0.42 3.23 -10.65
N ILE A 132 -0.85 3.30 -10.26
CA ILE A 132 -1.95 3.64 -11.16
C ILE A 132 -1.80 5.08 -11.65
N HIS A 133 -1.47 6.05 -10.78
CA HIS A 133 -1.21 7.43 -11.21
C HIS A 133 -0.08 7.51 -12.25
N GLN A 134 1.02 6.79 -12.03
CA GLN A 134 2.14 6.77 -12.96
C GLN A 134 1.80 6.05 -14.27
N LEU A 135 1.04 4.95 -14.21
CA LEU A 135 0.54 4.26 -15.39
C LEU A 135 -0.27 5.22 -16.27
N PHE A 136 -1.27 5.87 -15.70
CA PHE A 136 -2.14 6.77 -16.45
C PHE A 136 -1.43 8.04 -16.92
N LYS A 137 -0.42 8.53 -16.20
CA LYS A 137 0.43 9.59 -16.69
C LYS A 137 1.16 9.18 -17.98
N LYS A 138 1.74 7.98 -18.04
CA LYS A 138 2.37 7.45 -19.26
C LYS A 138 1.36 7.25 -20.39
N LEU A 139 0.18 6.72 -20.10
CA LEU A 139 -0.88 6.56 -21.11
C LEU A 139 -1.27 7.92 -21.71
N ALA A 140 -1.39 8.97 -20.87
CA ALA A 140 -1.64 10.33 -21.35
C ALA A 140 -0.51 10.83 -22.25
N ASP A 141 0.76 10.62 -21.86
CA ASP A 141 1.94 10.99 -22.63
C ASP A 141 2.00 10.25 -24.01
N TYR A 142 1.48 9.01 -24.07
CA TYR A 142 1.37 8.22 -25.31
C TYR A 142 0.09 8.50 -26.11
N GLY A 143 -0.80 9.35 -25.62
CA GLY A 143 -2.08 9.66 -26.26
C GLY A 143 -3.14 8.57 -26.13
N VAL A 144 -2.94 7.57 -25.31
CA VAL A 144 -3.90 6.48 -25.03
C VAL A 144 -4.93 6.97 -24.02
N LYS A 145 -6.22 6.89 -24.35
CA LYS A 145 -7.32 7.48 -23.52
C LYS A 145 -8.45 6.48 -23.27
N PRO A 146 -8.27 5.52 -22.35
CA PRO A 146 -9.36 4.63 -21.95
C PRO A 146 -10.49 5.40 -21.23
N ASN A 147 -11.72 4.87 -21.29
CA ASN A 147 -12.81 5.31 -20.43
C ASN A 147 -12.60 4.78 -19.01
N ILE A 148 -12.72 5.63 -17.99
CA ILE A 148 -12.41 5.26 -16.62
C ILE A 148 -13.68 5.24 -15.77
N TYR A 149 -13.92 4.11 -15.09
CA TYR A 149 -14.85 4.01 -13.98
C TYR A 149 -14.03 3.94 -12.68
N GLN A 150 -14.14 4.95 -11.84
CA GLN A 150 -13.47 5.02 -10.53
C GLN A 150 -14.49 4.88 -9.41
N THR A 151 -14.33 3.93 -8.53
CA THR A 151 -15.18 3.78 -7.36
C THR A 151 -14.88 4.81 -6.27
N VAL A 152 -15.85 5.07 -5.39
CA VAL A 152 -15.66 5.95 -4.20
C VAL A 152 -14.59 5.40 -3.27
N THR A 153 -14.51 4.09 -3.13
CA THR A 153 -13.63 3.37 -2.19
C THR A 153 -13.97 3.70 -0.74
N ARG A 154 -15.16 3.28 -0.32
CA ARG A 154 -15.57 3.43 1.08
C ARG A 154 -14.84 2.42 1.99
N PRO A 155 -14.61 2.76 3.26
CA PRO A 155 -15.05 3.98 3.95
C PRO A 155 -14.09 5.17 3.80
N THR A 156 -12.86 5.00 3.30
CA THR A 156 -11.82 6.03 3.22
C THR A 156 -12.11 7.12 2.19
N MET A 157 -12.93 6.82 1.17
CA MET A 157 -13.27 7.70 0.05
C MET A 157 -12.06 8.16 -0.78
N GLU A 158 -10.96 7.42 -0.71
CA GLU A 158 -9.69 7.77 -1.38
C GLU A 158 -9.79 7.75 -2.91
N GLY A 159 -10.72 6.99 -3.49
CA GLY A 159 -11.00 7.01 -4.93
C GLY A 159 -11.30 8.40 -5.49
N LYS A 160 -11.76 9.33 -4.64
CA LYS A 160 -11.95 10.74 -5.02
C LYS A 160 -10.63 11.44 -5.36
N ASN A 161 -9.54 11.11 -4.66
CA ASN A 161 -8.22 11.67 -4.94
C ASN A 161 -7.70 11.14 -6.28
N GLN A 162 -7.78 9.83 -6.50
CA GLN A 162 -7.39 9.22 -7.76
C GLN A 162 -8.19 9.79 -8.94
N ALA A 163 -9.52 9.90 -8.82
CA ALA A 163 -10.35 10.49 -9.86
C ALA A 163 -9.93 11.93 -10.23
N LYS A 164 -9.58 12.76 -9.24
CA LYS A 164 -9.08 14.13 -9.49
C LYS A 164 -7.75 14.13 -10.24
N ILE A 165 -6.82 13.25 -9.85
CA ILE A 165 -5.51 13.14 -10.52
C ILE A 165 -5.71 12.73 -11.97
N LEU A 166 -6.53 11.71 -12.22
CA LEU A 166 -6.78 11.20 -13.57
C LEU A 166 -7.48 12.24 -14.46
N ALA A 167 -8.50 12.94 -13.93
CA ALA A 167 -9.15 14.03 -14.62
C ALA A 167 -8.15 15.18 -14.94
N GLY A 168 -7.23 15.48 -14.01
CA GLY A 168 -6.15 16.45 -14.23
C GLY A 168 -5.16 16.04 -15.33
N LEU A 169 -5.03 14.76 -15.64
CA LEU A 169 -4.25 14.21 -16.76
C LEU A 169 -5.05 14.21 -18.09
N GLY A 170 -6.30 14.64 -18.08
CA GLY A 170 -7.15 14.76 -19.27
C GLY A 170 -7.93 13.50 -19.63
N PHE A 171 -8.18 12.61 -18.65
CA PHE A 171 -9.06 11.47 -18.83
C PHE A 171 -10.51 11.80 -18.45
N ASP A 172 -11.46 11.16 -19.15
CA ASP A 172 -12.86 11.15 -18.76
C ASP A 172 -13.08 10.10 -17.67
N VAL A 173 -13.50 10.55 -16.47
CA VAL A 173 -13.65 9.69 -15.30
C VAL A 173 -15.10 9.67 -14.84
N SER A 174 -15.74 8.51 -14.92
CA SER A 174 -17.04 8.23 -14.30
C SER A 174 -16.81 7.81 -12.85
N TYR A 175 -17.18 8.68 -11.89
CA TYR A 175 -17.03 8.40 -10.46
C TYR A 175 -18.30 7.71 -9.95
N ILE A 176 -18.17 6.46 -9.47
CA ILE A 176 -19.30 5.58 -9.16
C ILE A 176 -19.28 5.10 -7.70
N GLU A 177 -20.45 4.86 -7.11
CA GLU A 177 -20.56 4.23 -5.79
C GLU A 177 -20.12 2.75 -5.85
N ASP A 178 -19.39 2.27 -4.82
CA ASP A 178 -18.87 0.91 -4.74
C ASP A 178 -19.95 -0.17 -4.93
N VAL A 179 -21.13 0.05 -4.30
CA VAL A 179 -22.27 -0.88 -4.38
C VAL A 179 -22.92 -0.94 -5.78
N THR A 180 -22.58 0.00 -6.68
CA THR A 180 -23.13 0.03 -8.04
C THR A 180 -22.24 -0.64 -9.07
N VAL A 181 -21.07 -1.16 -8.69
CA VAL A 181 -20.13 -1.86 -9.57
C VAL A 181 -20.83 -2.94 -10.41
N GLY A 182 -21.80 -3.64 -9.84
CA GLY A 182 -22.56 -4.68 -10.57
C GLY A 182 -23.25 -4.18 -11.84
N LYS A 183 -23.51 -2.87 -11.99
CA LYS A 183 -24.05 -2.28 -13.22
C LYS A 183 -22.98 -2.05 -14.29
N PHE A 184 -21.73 -1.86 -13.86
CA PHE A 184 -20.63 -1.45 -14.73
C PHE A 184 -19.71 -2.60 -15.12
N VAL A 185 -19.61 -3.66 -14.30
CA VAL A 185 -18.68 -4.77 -14.51
C VAL A 185 -18.85 -5.46 -15.87
N SER A 186 -20.05 -5.50 -16.44
CA SER A 186 -20.26 -6.03 -17.80
C SER A 186 -19.76 -5.10 -18.91
N LEU A 187 -19.60 -3.80 -18.62
CA LEU A 187 -19.21 -2.76 -19.56
C LEU A 187 -17.71 -2.50 -19.61
N ILE A 188 -16.96 -2.92 -18.58
CA ILE A 188 -15.51 -2.75 -18.55
C ILE A 188 -14.81 -3.81 -19.38
N ASP A 189 -13.60 -3.52 -19.78
CA ASP A 189 -12.68 -4.49 -20.42
C ASP A 189 -11.68 -5.05 -19.42
N VAL A 190 -11.30 -4.27 -18.40
CA VAL A 190 -10.31 -4.65 -17.40
C VAL A 190 -10.59 -3.96 -16.06
N PHE A 191 -10.34 -4.67 -14.98
CA PHE A 191 -10.20 -4.12 -13.63
C PHE A 191 -8.72 -4.01 -13.27
N ILE A 192 -8.29 -2.85 -12.78
CA ILE A 192 -6.92 -2.62 -12.32
C ILE A 192 -6.97 -2.14 -10.87
N SER A 193 -6.27 -2.83 -9.99
CA SER A 193 -6.10 -2.43 -8.59
C SER A 193 -4.63 -2.42 -8.18
N GLY A 194 -4.35 -1.86 -7.01
CA GLY A 194 -3.09 -2.07 -6.29
C GLY A 194 -3.16 -3.27 -5.36
N ALA A 195 -2.09 -3.48 -4.58
CA ALA A 195 -2.07 -4.31 -3.40
C ALA A 195 -1.31 -3.60 -2.28
N ASP A 196 -1.80 -3.70 -1.05
CA ASP A 196 -1.12 -3.22 0.16
C ASP A 196 -0.25 -4.32 0.78
N GLY A 197 -0.63 -5.59 0.60
CA GLY A 197 0.15 -6.74 1.03
C GLY A 197 -0.18 -7.99 0.20
N ILE A 198 0.82 -8.83 -0.08
CA ILE A 198 0.69 -10.08 -0.82
C ILE A 198 1.24 -11.22 0.04
N ARG A 199 0.49 -12.29 0.11
CA ARG A 199 0.86 -13.57 0.70
C ARG A 199 0.64 -14.70 -0.32
N LYS A 200 1.05 -15.91 0.04
CA LYS A 200 1.05 -17.07 -0.88
C LYS A 200 -0.21 -17.22 -1.73
N ASN A 201 -1.40 -17.18 -1.13
CA ASN A 201 -2.64 -17.51 -1.83
C ASN A 201 -3.68 -16.39 -1.76
N HIS A 202 -3.30 -15.21 -1.27
CA HIS A 202 -4.18 -14.06 -1.19
C HIS A 202 -3.40 -12.74 -1.13
N PHE A 203 -4.07 -11.65 -1.46
CA PHE A 203 -3.54 -10.32 -1.26
C PHE A 203 -4.50 -9.45 -0.47
N ILE A 204 -3.97 -8.42 0.15
CA ILE A 204 -4.69 -7.42 0.95
C ILE A 204 -4.73 -6.14 0.13
N ASN A 205 -5.93 -5.58 0.02
CA ASN A 205 -6.14 -4.28 -0.61
C ASN A 205 -7.37 -3.61 0.02
N LYS A 206 -7.74 -2.43 -0.44
CA LYS A 206 -8.89 -1.68 0.07
C LYS A 206 -10.18 -2.47 0.07
N ALA A 207 -10.98 -2.27 1.12
CA ALA A 207 -12.29 -2.90 1.29
C ALA A 207 -13.17 -2.66 0.05
N GLY A 208 -13.74 -3.73 -0.48
CA GLY A 208 -14.47 -3.75 -1.75
C GLY A 208 -13.73 -4.48 -2.88
N THR A 209 -12.40 -4.63 -2.78
CA THR A 209 -11.59 -5.32 -3.80
C THR A 209 -12.07 -6.75 -4.02
N LEU A 210 -12.29 -7.51 -2.94
CA LEU A 210 -12.81 -8.89 -3.02
C LEU A 210 -14.14 -8.95 -3.80
N MET A 211 -15.07 -8.07 -3.47
CA MET A 211 -16.39 -8.02 -4.10
C MET A 211 -16.29 -7.72 -5.60
N ILE A 212 -15.42 -6.77 -5.98
CA ILE A 212 -15.17 -6.39 -7.36
C ILE A 212 -14.50 -7.55 -8.11
N SER A 213 -13.49 -8.18 -7.51
CA SER A 213 -12.78 -9.34 -8.11
C SER A 213 -13.72 -10.51 -8.39
N LEU A 214 -14.60 -10.86 -7.44
CA LEU A 214 -15.64 -11.89 -7.64
C LEU A 214 -16.62 -11.53 -8.78
N ALA A 215 -16.99 -10.26 -8.88
CA ALA A 215 -17.82 -9.80 -9.99
C ALA A 215 -17.05 -9.91 -11.32
N CYS A 216 -15.79 -9.51 -11.38
CA CYS A 216 -14.94 -9.63 -12.55
C CYS A 216 -14.79 -11.10 -12.98
N GLU A 217 -14.47 -12.00 -12.06
CA GLU A 217 -14.41 -13.45 -12.32
C GLU A 217 -15.73 -13.97 -12.93
N ARG A 218 -16.87 -13.61 -12.32
CA ARG A 218 -18.20 -14.06 -12.81
C ARG A 218 -18.52 -13.54 -14.20
N PHE A 219 -18.09 -12.31 -14.54
CA PHE A 219 -18.30 -11.70 -15.86
C PHE A 219 -17.14 -11.92 -16.83
N LYS A 220 -16.12 -12.70 -16.44
CA LYS A 220 -14.90 -12.97 -17.23
C LYS A 220 -14.19 -11.69 -17.66
N LYS A 221 -14.06 -10.76 -16.75
CA LYS A 221 -13.31 -9.52 -16.92
C LYS A 221 -11.97 -9.64 -16.24
N PRO A 222 -10.84 -9.45 -16.96
CA PRO A 222 -9.52 -9.62 -16.36
C PRO A 222 -9.28 -8.62 -15.24
N HIS A 223 -8.66 -9.09 -14.16
CA HIS A 223 -8.20 -8.31 -13.03
C HIS A 223 -6.67 -8.34 -12.95
N TYR A 224 -6.04 -7.18 -13.12
CA TYR A 224 -4.61 -6.98 -12.96
C TYR A 224 -4.31 -6.24 -11.66
N VAL A 225 -3.39 -6.78 -10.86
CA VAL A 225 -2.95 -6.18 -9.60
C VAL A 225 -1.55 -5.60 -9.78
N LEU A 226 -1.43 -4.27 -9.70
CA LEU A 226 -0.16 -3.56 -9.81
C LEU A 226 0.46 -3.39 -8.42
N CYS A 227 1.65 -3.90 -8.23
CA CYS A 227 2.40 -3.84 -6.97
C CYS A 227 3.90 -3.89 -7.22
N ASP A 228 4.70 -3.70 -6.18
CA ASP A 228 6.13 -3.98 -6.23
C ASP A 228 6.52 -5.04 -5.20
N SER A 229 7.72 -5.60 -5.30
CA SER A 229 8.15 -6.72 -4.45
C SER A 229 8.13 -6.39 -2.95
N ARG A 230 8.14 -5.12 -2.55
CA ARG A 230 7.97 -4.71 -1.13
C ARG A 230 6.56 -5.01 -0.58
N ASN A 231 5.59 -5.24 -1.45
CA ASN A 231 4.25 -5.66 -1.03
C ASN A 231 4.19 -7.17 -0.74
N ILE A 232 5.21 -7.95 -1.10
CA ILE A 232 5.25 -9.39 -0.84
C ILE A 232 5.82 -9.64 0.56
N MET A 233 5.10 -10.41 1.37
CA MET A 233 5.57 -10.81 2.69
C MET A 233 6.64 -11.89 2.59
N ASN A 234 7.78 -11.67 3.22
CA ASN A 234 8.79 -12.70 3.39
C ASN A 234 8.35 -13.68 4.50
N GLU A 235 7.50 -14.65 4.15
CA GLU A 235 6.98 -15.63 5.10
C GLU A 235 8.06 -16.58 5.64
N ALA A 236 9.15 -16.80 4.88
CA ALA A 236 10.24 -17.69 5.28
C ALA A 236 11.03 -17.14 6.48
N GLU A 237 11.22 -15.82 6.54
CA GLU A 237 11.96 -15.15 7.61
C GLU A 237 11.03 -14.54 8.68
N SER A 238 9.73 -14.65 8.52
CA SER A 238 8.74 -14.07 9.43
C SER A 238 8.19 -15.12 10.40
N SER A 239 8.15 -14.79 11.69
CA SER A 239 7.50 -15.66 12.67
C SER A 239 5.97 -15.72 12.46
N PRO A 240 5.29 -16.79 12.87
CA PRO A 240 3.83 -16.85 12.81
C PRO A 240 3.14 -15.69 13.55
N GLU A 241 3.73 -15.21 14.64
CA GLU A 241 3.24 -14.07 15.42
C GLU A 241 3.33 -12.77 14.59
N LEU A 242 4.45 -12.54 13.91
CA LEU A 242 4.65 -11.38 13.04
C LEU A 242 3.66 -11.42 11.87
N ILE A 243 3.51 -12.57 11.22
CA ILE A 243 2.53 -12.74 10.13
C ILE A 243 1.14 -12.38 10.62
N ARG A 244 0.72 -12.92 11.78
CA ARG A 244 -0.59 -12.61 12.36
C ARG A 244 -0.74 -11.11 12.65
N LYS A 245 0.28 -10.47 13.24
CA LYS A 245 0.27 -9.03 13.52
C LYS A 245 0.13 -8.18 12.25
N LEU A 246 0.87 -8.51 11.20
CA LEU A 246 0.85 -7.76 9.94
C LEU A 246 -0.39 -8.00 9.07
N THR A 247 -1.17 -9.03 9.35
CA THR A 247 -2.38 -9.36 8.58
C THR A 247 -3.69 -9.12 9.34
N ALA A 248 -3.61 -8.87 10.64
CA ALA A 248 -4.78 -8.54 11.44
C ALA A 248 -5.16 -7.07 11.25
N GLU A 249 -6.40 -6.81 10.92
CA GLU A 249 -6.95 -5.46 10.92
C GLU A 249 -7.95 -5.31 12.07
N PRO A 250 -7.64 -4.48 13.08
CA PRO A 250 -8.64 -4.16 14.11
C PRO A 250 -9.77 -3.31 13.50
N PRO A 251 -11.01 -3.41 14.01
CA PRO A 251 -12.10 -2.53 13.60
C PRO A 251 -11.68 -1.06 13.71
N LYS A 252 -11.99 -0.29 12.65
CA LYS A 252 -11.68 1.14 12.57
C LYS A 252 -12.83 1.98 13.12
N ASN A 253 -12.56 3.27 13.39
CA ASN A 253 -13.60 4.20 13.80
C ASN A 253 -14.72 4.23 12.74
N ALA A 254 -15.94 3.99 13.18
CA ALA A 254 -17.13 3.93 12.35
C ALA A 254 -18.03 5.17 12.48
N ASP A 255 -17.59 6.26 13.12
CA ASP A 255 -18.37 7.49 13.33
C ASP A 255 -18.84 8.12 12.01
N ALA A 256 -18.03 8.02 10.95
CA ALA A 256 -18.40 8.48 9.62
C ALA A 256 -19.58 7.70 9.02
N MET A 257 -19.77 6.43 9.44
CA MET A 257 -20.92 5.62 9.04
C MET A 257 -22.14 5.88 9.95
N TRP A 258 -21.94 5.93 11.26
CA TRP A 258 -22.99 6.20 12.23
C TRP A 258 -22.40 6.65 13.57
N ALA A 259 -22.34 7.98 13.79
CA ALA A 259 -21.71 8.57 14.97
C ALA A 259 -22.46 8.31 16.29
N PHE A 260 -23.80 8.19 16.26
CA PHE A 260 -24.63 8.03 17.46
C PHE A 260 -25.62 6.86 17.25
N PRO A 261 -25.16 5.61 17.27
CA PRO A 261 -26.05 4.45 17.15
C PRO A 261 -26.89 4.26 18.43
N PRO A 262 -28.12 3.73 18.34
CA PRO A 262 -28.90 3.41 19.52
C PRO A 262 -28.28 2.22 20.28
N ASN A 263 -28.70 2.05 21.54
CA ASN A 263 -28.28 0.91 22.36
C ASN A 263 -28.53 -0.42 21.64
N GLY A 264 -27.53 -1.30 21.62
CA GLY A 264 -27.60 -2.62 20.98
C GLY A 264 -27.17 -2.62 19.51
N VAL A 265 -26.80 -1.46 18.91
CA VAL A 265 -26.20 -1.36 17.58
C VAL A 265 -24.73 -0.98 17.72
N VAL A 266 -23.84 -1.76 17.13
CA VAL A 266 -22.39 -1.51 17.09
C VAL A 266 -21.97 -1.35 15.63
N PRO A 267 -21.68 -0.13 15.15
CA PRO A 267 -21.11 0.07 13.82
C PRO A 267 -19.71 -0.53 13.75
N ILE A 268 -19.43 -1.29 12.69
CA ILE A 268 -18.12 -1.92 12.46
C ILE A 268 -17.64 -1.51 11.08
N SER A 269 -16.40 -1.02 11.00
CA SER A 269 -15.76 -0.59 9.76
C SER A 269 -14.36 -1.21 9.63
N TYR A 270 -14.00 -1.60 8.41
CA TYR A 270 -12.67 -2.05 8.01
C TYR A 270 -12.23 -1.30 6.76
N TYR A 271 -10.92 -1.06 6.61
CA TYR A 271 -10.36 -0.34 5.46
C TYR A 271 -9.82 -1.26 4.40
N TYR A 272 -9.56 -2.52 4.76
CA TYR A 272 -8.97 -3.53 3.88
C TYR A 272 -9.84 -4.77 3.82
N ASP A 273 -9.72 -5.52 2.73
CA ASP A 273 -10.15 -6.89 2.66
C ASP A 273 -9.06 -7.81 2.11
N THR A 274 -9.28 -9.09 2.27
CA THR A 274 -8.37 -10.13 1.81
C THR A 274 -9.00 -10.81 0.62
N THR A 275 -8.34 -10.73 -0.53
CA THR A 275 -8.79 -11.31 -1.80
C THR A 275 -7.97 -12.55 -2.13
N PRO A 276 -8.60 -13.72 -2.34
CA PRO A 276 -7.90 -14.91 -2.83
C PRO A 276 -7.21 -14.64 -4.17
N SER A 277 -5.94 -15.06 -4.32
CA SER A 277 -5.19 -14.80 -5.54
C SER A 277 -5.73 -15.55 -6.75
N ASN A 278 -6.37 -16.69 -6.55
CA ASN A 278 -6.91 -17.54 -7.62
C ASN A 278 -8.14 -16.96 -8.36
N ILE A 279 -8.68 -15.82 -7.90
CA ILE A 279 -9.81 -15.12 -8.58
C ILE A 279 -9.36 -13.87 -9.34
N ILE A 280 -8.06 -13.64 -9.46
CA ILE A 280 -7.48 -12.59 -10.31
C ILE A 280 -6.72 -13.20 -11.47
N ASP A 281 -6.42 -12.41 -12.50
CA ASP A 281 -5.71 -12.92 -13.68
C ASP A 281 -4.20 -12.75 -13.54
N LYS A 282 -3.70 -11.58 -13.15
CA LYS A 282 -2.26 -11.30 -13.12
C LYS A 282 -1.85 -10.35 -12.01
N PHE A 283 -0.66 -10.61 -11.47
CA PHE A 283 0.12 -9.63 -10.74
C PHE A 283 1.15 -8.99 -11.68
N VAL A 284 1.31 -7.68 -11.59
CA VAL A 284 2.31 -6.92 -12.35
C VAL A 284 3.31 -6.31 -11.39
N LEU A 285 4.56 -6.80 -11.45
CA LEU A 285 5.68 -6.35 -10.63
C LEU A 285 6.78 -5.74 -11.51
N GLU A 286 7.82 -5.23 -10.87
CA GLU A 286 9.03 -4.74 -11.56
C GLU A 286 9.81 -5.82 -12.31
N PHE A 287 9.56 -7.09 -12.02
CA PHE A 287 10.21 -8.25 -12.66
C PHE A 287 9.44 -8.76 -13.88
N GLY A 288 8.17 -8.38 -14.05
CA GLY A 288 7.30 -8.85 -15.14
C GLY A 288 5.84 -8.99 -14.73
N VAL A 289 5.12 -9.76 -15.53
CA VAL A 289 3.70 -10.09 -15.33
C VAL A 289 3.59 -11.58 -14.97
N PHE A 290 2.92 -11.89 -13.87
CA PHE A 290 2.91 -13.20 -13.25
C PHE A 290 1.49 -13.74 -13.08
N ASP A 291 1.32 -15.03 -13.29
CA ASP A 291 0.14 -15.75 -12.82
C ASP A 291 0.14 -15.81 -11.28
N PRO A 292 -1.03 -15.92 -10.64
CA PRO A 292 -1.10 -15.98 -9.18
C PRO A 292 -0.23 -17.07 -8.55
N GLU A 293 -0.11 -18.22 -9.18
CA GLU A 293 0.70 -19.35 -8.72
C GLU A 293 2.20 -19.03 -8.77
N GLN A 294 2.64 -18.25 -9.75
CA GLN A 294 4.05 -17.85 -9.89
C GLN A 294 4.50 -16.87 -8.80
N ILE A 295 3.56 -16.11 -8.21
CA ILE A 295 3.87 -15.22 -7.08
C ILE A 295 4.33 -16.02 -5.85
N GLU A 296 3.76 -17.21 -5.65
CA GLU A 296 4.14 -18.08 -4.53
C GLU A 296 5.58 -18.61 -4.64
N GLU A 297 6.10 -18.67 -5.88
CA GLU A 297 7.45 -19.17 -6.21
C GLU A 297 8.49 -18.04 -6.21
N LEU A 298 8.07 -16.76 -6.15
CA LEU A 298 9.00 -15.65 -6.12
C LEU A 298 9.80 -15.65 -4.81
N ASP A 299 11.11 -15.81 -4.94
CA ASP A 299 12.04 -15.64 -3.83
C ASP A 299 12.25 -14.14 -3.54
N VAL A 300 11.39 -13.60 -2.70
CA VAL A 300 11.53 -12.23 -2.17
C VAL A 300 12.05 -12.34 -0.73
N SER A 301 13.35 -12.60 -0.61
CA SER A 301 14.00 -12.74 0.68
C SER A 301 14.61 -11.41 1.15
N TYR A 302 14.29 -11.02 2.38
CA TYR A 302 14.94 -9.92 3.10
C TYR A 302 14.99 -10.25 4.60
N PRO A 303 16.05 -9.84 5.33
CA PRO A 303 16.16 -10.13 6.75
C PRO A 303 15.08 -9.41 7.56
N VAL A 304 14.58 -10.06 8.61
CA VAL A 304 13.62 -9.48 9.57
C VAL A 304 14.36 -9.09 10.84
N SER A 305 14.19 -7.85 11.29
CA SER A 305 14.85 -7.34 12.49
C SER A 305 14.26 -7.92 13.77
N SER A 306 15.12 -8.33 14.69
CA SER A 306 14.73 -8.72 16.05
C SER A 306 14.33 -7.54 16.96
N LEU A 307 14.51 -6.30 16.51
CA LEU A 307 14.05 -5.09 17.21
C LEU A 307 12.57 -4.80 16.96
N LEU A 308 11.93 -5.56 16.08
CA LEU A 308 10.50 -5.45 15.86
C LEU A 308 9.76 -6.07 17.07
N ASP A 309 9.00 -5.23 17.77
CA ASP A 309 8.17 -5.71 18.88
C ASP A 309 6.91 -6.39 18.33
N ILE A 310 6.83 -7.70 18.56
CA ILE A 310 5.69 -8.55 18.19
C ILE A 310 4.78 -8.88 19.37
N SER A 311 5.09 -8.37 20.56
CA SER A 311 4.21 -8.51 21.73
C SER A 311 2.92 -7.70 21.56
N TYR A 312 1.81 -8.26 22.02
CA TYR A 312 0.48 -7.64 22.02
C TYR A 312 0.22 -6.90 23.31
#